data_8ebf895c5bd869396f9c61c924de3802
#
_entry.id   8ebf895c5bd869396f9c61c924de3802
#
_cell.length_a   1.000
_cell.length_b   1.000
_cell.length_c   1.000
_cell.angle_alpha   90.00
_cell.angle_beta   90.00
_cell.angle_gamma   90.00
#
_symmetry.space_group_name_H-M   'P 1'
#
loop_
_entity.id
_entity.type
_entity.pdbx_description
1 polymer ?
#
loop_
_entity_poly.entity_id
_entity_poly.type
_entity_poly.pdbx_seq_one_letter_code
_entity_poly.pdbx_strand_id
1 'polypeptide(L)'
;IKENQAVKEFPSPEPIKRAEEFFDLEGRDIIPYRMTELEVQRPKTIIGIKGLDKVPAGRAGLRYKLAVELLLYILYSETSDKYLELYDEGILDDSFGYDFSLERGFHFATISGDTNKPQELSNAVIEIAEHALEFLDDKEAAFELAKRELIGRNIQAMNSLESIANRYEAELFENATLFDVGALLEQLTLADIKAVAKQFLRSEAISVYQILPKEDEDK
;
A
#
# COMPACT_ATOMS: atom_id res chain seq x y z
N ILE A 1 15.46 -29.15 17.79
CA ILE A 1 15.42 -28.07 18.82
C ILE A 1 14.60 -28.54 20.02
N LYS A 2 13.38 -29.08 19.85
CA LYS A 2 12.50 -29.55 20.95
C LYS A 2 13.08 -30.70 21.79
N GLU A 3 14.10 -31.40 21.29
CA GLU A 3 14.74 -32.52 21.97
C GLU A 3 16.00 -32.10 22.77
N ASN A 4 16.43 -30.84 22.63
CA ASN A 4 17.56 -30.34 23.39
C ASN A 4 17.15 -30.17 24.86
N GLN A 5 17.95 -30.76 25.77
CA GLN A 5 17.63 -30.77 27.21
C GLN A 5 17.59 -29.35 27.80
N ALA A 6 18.45 -28.45 27.33
CA ALA A 6 18.42 -27.06 27.74
C ALA A 6 17.12 -26.34 27.41
N VAL A 7 16.45 -26.71 26.28
CA VAL A 7 15.14 -26.14 25.88
C VAL A 7 13.99 -26.74 26.73
N LYS A 8 14.13 -27.98 27.21
CA LYS A 8 13.12 -28.63 28.08
C LYS A 8 13.09 -28.04 29.51
N GLU A 9 14.20 -27.42 29.92
CA GLU A 9 14.32 -26.78 31.25
C GLU A 9 13.72 -25.37 31.28
N PHE A 10 13.41 -24.77 30.14
CA PHE A 10 12.71 -23.50 30.10
C PHE A 10 11.21 -23.69 30.34
N PRO A 11 10.60 -22.89 31.24
CA PRO A 11 9.15 -22.90 31.38
C PRO A 11 8.52 -22.56 30.03
N SER A 12 7.41 -23.22 29.70
CA SER A 12 6.64 -22.85 28.50
C SER A 12 6.33 -21.35 28.55
N PRO A 13 6.71 -20.59 27.55
CA PRO A 13 6.40 -19.16 27.53
C PRO A 13 4.88 -18.99 27.61
N GLU A 14 4.44 -18.09 28.49
CA GLU A 14 3.04 -17.70 28.49
C GLU A 14 2.71 -17.12 27.09
N PRO A 15 1.52 -17.44 26.55
CA PRO A 15 1.11 -16.84 25.27
C PRO A 15 1.17 -15.31 25.37
N ILE A 16 1.96 -14.69 24.52
CA ILE A 16 2.02 -13.23 24.44
C ILE A 16 0.65 -12.77 23.96
N LYS A 17 -0.13 -12.17 24.85
CA LYS A 17 -1.35 -11.46 24.46
C LYS A 17 -0.95 -10.13 23.86
N ARG A 18 -1.04 -10.04 22.55
CA ARG A 18 -0.87 -8.76 21.85
C ARG A 18 -2.15 -7.95 22.04
N ALA A 19 -2.00 -6.69 22.45
CA ALA A 19 -3.12 -5.76 22.45
C ALA A 19 -3.48 -5.47 20.98
N GLU A 20 -4.72 -5.73 20.60
CA GLU A 20 -5.29 -5.32 19.33
C GLU A 20 -6.17 -4.11 19.62
N GLU A 21 -5.64 -2.92 19.37
CA GLU A 21 -6.41 -1.70 19.42
C GLU A 21 -6.78 -1.29 17.99
N PHE A 22 -8.04 -1.45 17.64
CA PHE A 22 -8.61 -0.83 16.45
C PHE A 22 -9.14 0.54 16.87
N PHE A 23 -8.47 1.58 16.39
CA PHE A 23 -8.99 2.93 16.54
C PHE A 23 -10.04 3.15 15.45
N ASP A 24 -11.28 3.32 15.89
CA ASP A 24 -12.38 3.75 15.01
C ASP A 24 -12.18 5.22 14.67
N LEU A 25 -11.29 5.45 13.69
CA LEU A 25 -10.90 6.79 13.27
C LEU A 25 -11.90 7.31 12.26
N GLU A 26 -12.65 8.29 12.66
CA GLU A 26 -13.42 9.14 11.73
C GLU A 26 -12.44 9.96 10.88
N GLY A 27 -12.83 10.33 9.65
CA GLY A 27 -11.99 11.10 8.72
C GLY A 27 -11.39 12.36 9.31
N ARG A 28 -12.11 13.02 10.22
CA ARG A 28 -11.65 14.24 10.96
C ARG A 28 -10.37 14.03 11.78
N ASP A 29 -9.99 12.80 12.10
CA ASP A 29 -8.76 12.48 12.84
C ASP A 29 -7.53 12.45 11.92
N ILE A 30 -7.71 12.68 10.63
CA ILE A 30 -6.64 12.74 9.65
C ILE A 30 -6.24 14.20 9.43
N ILE A 31 -4.94 14.48 9.56
CA ILE A 31 -4.38 15.79 9.24
C ILE A 31 -4.26 15.89 7.71
N PRO A 32 -5.06 16.74 7.03
CA PRO A 32 -5.12 16.74 5.59
C PRO A 32 -3.83 17.24 4.92
N TYR A 33 -3.13 18.15 5.58
CA TYR A 33 -1.88 18.71 5.07
C TYR A 33 -0.93 19.08 6.19
N ARG A 34 0.36 18.74 6.00
CA ARG A 34 1.46 19.20 6.84
C ARG A 34 2.71 19.41 6.02
N MET A 35 3.51 20.40 6.39
CA MET A 35 4.79 20.72 5.78
C MET A 35 5.85 20.88 6.87
N THR A 36 7.09 20.51 6.53
CA THR A 36 8.27 20.71 7.39
C THR A 36 9.46 21.08 6.50
N GLU A 37 10.31 21.99 6.97
CA GLU A 37 11.57 22.34 6.32
C GLU A 37 12.71 21.56 6.96
N LEU A 38 13.48 20.86 6.12
CA LEU A 38 14.66 20.08 6.54
C LEU A 38 15.83 20.33 5.59
N GLU A 39 17.03 19.87 5.98
CA GLU A 39 18.22 19.88 5.11
C GLU A 39 18.13 18.77 4.05
N VAL A 40 17.32 19.00 3.04
CA VAL A 40 17.16 18.11 1.88
C VAL A 40 17.55 18.86 0.61
N GLN A 41 18.03 18.12 -0.39
CA GLN A 41 18.43 18.73 -1.67
C GLN A 41 17.25 19.08 -2.56
N ARG A 42 16.17 18.30 -2.46
CA ARG A 42 14.95 18.44 -3.24
C ARG A 42 13.73 18.26 -2.35
N PRO A 43 12.62 18.92 -2.66
CA PRO A 43 11.37 18.66 -1.97
C PRO A 43 10.95 17.20 -2.09
N LYS A 44 10.40 16.66 -0.98
CA LYS A 44 9.80 15.32 -0.93
C LYS A 44 8.31 15.45 -0.66
N THR A 45 7.53 14.74 -1.44
CA THR A 45 6.07 14.72 -1.27
C THR A 45 5.64 13.32 -0.90
N ILE A 46 4.83 13.20 0.14
CA ILE A 46 4.28 11.94 0.63
C ILE A 46 2.77 12.11 0.76
N ILE A 47 2.02 11.30 0.06
CA ILE A 47 0.57 11.23 0.17
C ILE A 47 0.21 9.92 0.88
N GLY A 48 -0.45 10.02 2.02
CA GLY A 48 -0.99 8.88 2.76
C GLY A 48 -2.48 8.73 2.50
N ILE A 49 -2.93 7.50 2.28
CA ILE A 49 -4.36 7.16 2.20
C ILE A 49 -4.64 6.13 3.28
N LYS A 50 -5.41 6.51 4.29
CA LYS A 50 -5.74 5.64 5.42
C LYS A 50 -6.97 4.80 5.13
N GLY A 51 -6.89 3.49 5.40
CA GLY A 51 -8.08 2.65 5.42
C GLY A 51 -8.94 2.97 6.64
N LEU A 52 -10.18 3.38 6.41
CA LEU A 52 -11.12 3.76 7.47
C LEU A 52 -11.98 2.60 7.96
N ASP A 53 -12.07 1.53 7.18
CA ASP A 53 -12.86 0.36 7.51
C ASP A 53 -12.00 -0.76 8.11
N LYS A 54 -12.62 -1.59 8.93
CA LYS A 54 -11.96 -2.78 9.47
C LYS A 54 -11.73 -3.81 8.35
N VAL A 55 -10.51 -4.30 8.25
CA VAL A 55 -10.18 -5.38 7.31
C VAL A 55 -10.85 -6.69 7.76
N PRO A 56 -11.52 -7.42 6.86
CA PRO A 56 -12.08 -8.72 7.18
C PRO A 56 -11.01 -9.73 7.61
N ALA A 57 -11.40 -10.73 8.39
CA ALA A 57 -10.52 -11.83 8.76
C ALA A 57 -10.34 -12.87 7.64
N GLY A 58 -9.30 -13.68 7.73
CA GLY A 58 -9.06 -14.85 6.89
C GLY A 58 -8.89 -14.52 5.39
N ARG A 59 -9.38 -15.41 4.55
CA ARG A 59 -9.28 -15.27 3.06
C ARG A 59 -9.89 -13.98 2.52
N ALA A 60 -10.93 -13.44 3.17
CA ALA A 60 -11.54 -12.18 2.77
C ALA A 60 -10.58 -11.00 2.99
N GLY A 61 -9.85 -10.99 4.09
CA GLY A 61 -8.83 -9.97 4.37
C GLY A 61 -7.65 -10.05 3.42
N LEU A 62 -7.15 -11.26 3.14
CA LEU A 62 -6.09 -11.45 2.15
C LEU A 62 -6.56 -11.03 0.74
N ARG A 63 -7.81 -11.37 0.35
CA ARG A 63 -8.40 -10.91 -0.90
C ARG A 63 -8.48 -9.38 -0.97
N TYR A 64 -8.87 -8.72 0.12
CA TYR A 64 -8.89 -7.26 0.22
C TYR A 64 -7.50 -6.67 0.02
N LYS A 65 -6.47 -7.19 0.72
CA LYS A 65 -5.07 -6.78 0.56
C LYS A 65 -4.64 -6.84 -0.91
N LEU A 66 -4.84 -7.98 -1.55
CA LEU A 66 -4.47 -8.21 -2.95
C LEU A 66 -5.24 -7.27 -3.92
N ALA A 67 -6.50 -6.97 -3.62
CA ALA A 67 -7.28 -6.05 -4.43
C ALA A 67 -6.78 -4.60 -4.30
N VAL A 68 -6.37 -4.15 -3.09
CA VAL A 68 -5.74 -2.83 -2.91
C VAL A 68 -4.38 -2.77 -3.61
N GLU A 69 -3.55 -3.80 -3.49
CA GLU A 69 -2.26 -3.85 -4.18
C GLU A 69 -2.41 -3.77 -5.71
N LEU A 70 -3.39 -4.50 -6.28
CA LEU A 70 -3.73 -4.40 -7.72
C LEU A 70 -4.26 -3.02 -8.10
N LEU A 71 -5.12 -2.42 -7.26
CA LEU A 71 -5.64 -1.08 -7.48
C LEU A 71 -4.50 -0.07 -7.58
N LEU A 72 -3.61 -0.06 -6.60
CA LEU A 72 -2.47 0.86 -6.57
C LEU A 72 -1.52 0.61 -7.75
N TYR A 73 -1.30 -0.65 -8.12
CA TYR A 73 -0.51 -1.01 -9.28
C TYR A 73 -1.09 -0.40 -10.57
N ILE A 74 -2.39 -0.55 -10.81
CA ILE A 74 -3.04 -0.03 -12.02
C ILE A 74 -3.00 1.50 -12.06
N LEU A 75 -3.14 2.16 -10.91
CA LEU A 75 -3.21 3.62 -10.85
C LEU A 75 -1.84 4.31 -10.85
N TYR A 76 -0.84 3.72 -10.18
CA TYR A 76 0.40 4.43 -9.85
C TYR A 76 1.69 3.74 -10.31
N SER A 77 1.64 2.56 -10.96
CA SER A 77 2.85 1.93 -11.47
C SER A 77 3.40 2.65 -12.71
N GLU A 78 4.67 2.39 -13.01
CA GLU A 78 5.36 2.90 -14.20
C GLU A 78 4.68 2.54 -15.54
N THR A 79 3.75 1.59 -15.51
CA THR A 79 2.97 1.15 -16.68
C THR A 79 1.64 1.87 -16.81
N SER A 80 1.26 2.71 -15.85
CA SER A 80 0.01 3.47 -15.92
C SER A 80 0.14 4.66 -16.85
N ASP A 81 -0.92 4.97 -17.59
CA ASP A 81 -0.94 6.13 -18.52
C ASP A 81 -0.65 7.43 -17.75
N LYS A 82 -1.17 7.55 -16.54
CA LYS A 82 -0.97 8.73 -15.69
C LYS A 82 0.46 8.89 -15.20
N TYR A 83 1.13 7.79 -14.86
CA TYR A 83 2.56 7.85 -14.52
C TYR A 83 3.37 8.40 -15.71
N LEU A 84 3.12 7.89 -16.91
CA LEU A 84 3.86 8.33 -18.11
C LEU A 84 3.62 9.80 -18.42
N GLU A 85 2.38 10.30 -18.33
CA GLU A 85 2.06 11.72 -18.49
C GLU A 85 2.86 12.58 -17.50
N LEU A 86 2.81 12.25 -16.19
CA LEU A 86 3.46 13.01 -15.14
C LEU A 86 5.00 12.95 -15.23
N TYR A 87 5.54 11.84 -15.73
CA TYR A 87 6.97 11.66 -15.97
C TYR A 87 7.42 12.57 -17.13
N ASP A 88 6.70 12.58 -18.23
CA ASP A 88 7.00 13.43 -19.41
C ASP A 88 6.88 14.93 -19.08
N GLU A 89 5.97 15.30 -18.19
CA GLU A 89 5.82 16.68 -17.69
C GLU A 89 6.87 17.07 -16.64
N GLY A 90 7.71 16.11 -16.19
CA GLY A 90 8.69 16.31 -15.14
C GLY A 90 8.08 16.66 -13.78
N ILE A 91 6.88 16.12 -13.48
CA ILE A 91 6.22 16.25 -12.20
C ILE A 91 6.72 15.14 -11.25
N LEU A 92 6.98 13.95 -11.77
CA LEU A 92 7.62 12.85 -11.06
C LEU A 92 8.86 12.35 -11.79
N ASP A 93 9.67 11.57 -11.12
CA ASP A 93 10.84 10.87 -11.65
C ASP A 93 10.98 9.46 -11.05
N ASP A 94 12.13 8.81 -11.25
CA ASP A 94 12.43 7.44 -10.80
C ASP A 94 12.37 7.26 -9.26
N SER A 95 12.28 8.35 -8.50
CA SER A 95 12.08 8.30 -7.04
C SER A 95 10.62 8.06 -6.64
N PHE A 96 9.69 8.19 -7.61
CA PHE A 96 8.28 7.99 -7.36
C PHE A 96 7.97 6.53 -7.08
N GLY A 97 7.16 6.29 -6.06
CA GLY A 97 6.74 4.95 -5.71
C GLY A 97 5.53 4.94 -4.81
N TYR A 98 4.97 3.76 -4.63
CA TYR A 98 3.84 3.53 -3.74
C TYR A 98 4.04 2.25 -2.96
N ASP A 99 3.43 2.19 -1.78
CA ASP A 99 3.41 1.03 -0.90
C ASP A 99 2.04 0.87 -0.23
N PHE A 100 1.68 -0.34 0.13
CA PHE A 100 0.50 -0.65 0.91
C PHE A 100 0.88 -1.47 2.13
N SER A 101 0.65 -0.90 3.30
CA SER A 101 0.85 -1.56 4.58
C SER A 101 -0.48 -1.98 5.17
N LEU A 102 -0.57 -3.25 5.55
CA LEU A 102 -1.70 -3.80 6.29
C LEU A 102 -1.18 -4.48 7.54
N GLU A 103 -1.56 -3.93 8.66
CA GLU A 103 -1.15 -4.35 9.99
C GLU A 103 -2.37 -4.75 10.82
N ARG A 104 -2.12 -5.23 12.05
CA ARG A 104 -3.20 -5.52 12.97
C ARG A 104 -3.86 -4.22 13.44
N GLY A 105 -5.10 -4.02 13.04
CA GLY A 105 -5.92 -2.89 13.47
C GLY A 105 -5.82 -1.63 12.59
N PHE A 106 -4.89 -1.56 11.63
CA PHE A 106 -4.82 -0.44 10.70
C PHE A 106 -4.22 -0.84 9.34
N HIS A 107 -4.54 -0.08 8.30
CA HIS A 107 -3.96 -0.22 6.98
C HIS A 107 -3.93 1.14 6.27
N PHE A 108 -2.94 1.32 5.42
CA PHE A 108 -2.77 2.57 4.67
C PHE A 108 -1.91 2.34 3.43
N ALA A 109 -2.06 3.23 2.46
CA ALA A 109 -1.12 3.36 1.35
C ALA A 109 -0.29 4.63 1.51
N THR A 110 0.93 4.60 1.02
CA THR A 110 1.79 5.77 0.83
C THR A 110 2.18 5.87 -0.63
N ILE A 111 2.03 7.05 -1.21
CA ILE A 111 2.50 7.40 -2.55
C ILE A 111 3.48 8.55 -2.38
N SER A 112 4.70 8.42 -2.87
CA SER A 112 5.74 9.42 -2.60
C SER A 112 6.72 9.58 -3.73
N GLY A 113 7.38 10.74 -3.77
CA GLY A 113 8.46 11.02 -4.71
C GLY A 113 9.19 12.33 -4.36
N ASP A 114 10.40 12.44 -4.89
CA ASP A 114 11.18 13.66 -4.84
C ASP A 114 10.88 14.49 -6.10
N THR A 115 10.51 15.74 -5.95
CA THR A 115 10.13 16.57 -7.08
C THR A 115 10.35 18.05 -6.81
N ASN A 116 10.71 18.82 -7.86
CA ASN A 116 10.73 20.27 -7.78
C ASN A 116 9.33 20.90 -7.90
N LYS A 117 8.29 20.07 -8.09
CA LYS A 117 6.89 20.47 -8.25
C LYS A 117 5.99 19.79 -7.20
N PRO A 118 6.25 20.00 -5.89
CA PRO A 118 5.62 19.22 -4.82
C PRO A 118 4.10 19.38 -4.77
N GLN A 119 3.57 20.57 -5.10
CA GLN A 119 2.14 20.81 -5.11
C GLN A 119 1.47 20.13 -6.33
N GLU A 120 2.13 20.16 -7.50
CA GLU A 120 1.61 19.53 -8.71
C GLU A 120 1.57 18.01 -8.54
N LEU A 121 2.61 17.40 -7.95
CA LEU A 121 2.62 15.98 -7.64
C LEU A 121 1.50 15.60 -6.65
N SER A 122 1.33 16.38 -5.58
CA SER A 122 0.26 16.14 -4.61
C SER A 122 -1.11 16.18 -5.27
N ASN A 123 -1.37 17.22 -6.07
CA ASN A 123 -2.64 17.40 -6.75
C ASN A 123 -2.92 16.25 -7.74
N ALA A 124 -1.90 15.86 -8.52
CA ALA A 124 -2.04 14.78 -9.48
C ALA A 124 -2.36 13.42 -8.80
N VAL A 125 -1.67 13.08 -7.70
CA VAL A 125 -1.94 11.85 -6.96
C VAL A 125 -3.35 11.87 -6.35
N ILE A 126 -3.79 13.01 -5.81
CA ILE A 126 -5.14 13.15 -5.26
C ILE A 126 -6.19 13.03 -6.38
N GLU A 127 -5.99 13.70 -7.51
CA GLU A 127 -6.88 13.62 -8.67
C GLU A 127 -7.04 12.18 -9.17
N ILE A 128 -5.93 11.43 -9.28
CA ILE A 128 -5.97 10.02 -9.64
C ILE A 128 -6.80 9.21 -8.64
N ALA A 129 -6.66 9.46 -7.34
CA ALA A 129 -7.43 8.76 -6.31
C ALA A 129 -8.93 9.10 -6.38
N GLU A 130 -9.29 10.37 -6.54
CA GLU A 130 -10.67 10.85 -6.60
C GLU A 130 -11.40 10.39 -7.86
N HIS A 131 -10.71 10.30 -8.99
CA HIS A 131 -11.26 9.85 -10.27
C HIS A 131 -10.93 8.38 -10.60
N ALA A 132 -10.47 7.61 -9.62
CA ALA A 132 -10.01 6.23 -9.83
C ALA A 132 -11.03 5.34 -10.56
N LEU A 133 -12.33 5.53 -10.33
CA LEU A 133 -13.37 4.75 -11.02
C LEU A 133 -13.43 5.04 -12.51
N GLU A 134 -13.25 6.30 -12.90
CA GLU A 134 -13.20 6.73 -14.30
C GLU A 134 -11.93 6.19 -14.98
N PHE A 135 -10.78 6.26 -14.28
CA PHE A 135 -9.53 5.69 -14.78
C PHE A 135 -9.56 4.16 -14.88
N LEU A 136 -10.41 3.48 -14.11
CA LEU A 136 -10.61 2.03 -14.19
C LEU A 136 -11.66 1.62 -15.24
N ASP A 137 -12.34 2.56 -15.89
CA ASP A 137 -13.24 2.23 -16.99
C ASP A 137 -12.41 1.77 -18.19
N ASP A 138 -12.90 0.73 -18.88
CA ASP A 138 -12.24 0.12 -20.04
C ASP A 138 -10.81 -0.39 -19.80
N LYS A 139 -10.39 -0.61 -18.54
CA LYS A 139 -9.04 -1.11 -18.15
C LYS A 139 -8.98 -2.63 -17.95
N GLU A 140 -9.90 -3.41 -18.50
CA GLU A 140 -9.90 -4.87 -18.35
C GLU A 140 -8.58 -5.51 -18.81
N ALA A 141 -8.02 -5.05 -19.93
CA ALA A 141 -6.75 -5.57 -20.44
C ALA A 141 -5.57 -5.23 -19.51
N ALA A 142 -5.51 -4.01 -19.00
CA ALA A 142 -4.49 -3.57 -18.05
C ALA A 142 -4.61 -4.33 -16.72
N PHE A 143 -5.84 -4.53 -16.23
CA PHE A 143 -6.11 -5.33 -15.04
C PHE A 143 -5.64 -6.79 -15.21
N GLU A 144 -5.96 -7.44 -16.32
CA GLU A 144 -5.52 -8.82 -16.57
C GLU A 144 -3.99 -8.92 -16.69
N LEU A 145 -3.33 -7.92 -17.26
CA LEU A 145 -1.87 -7.86 -17.33
C LEU A 145 -1.26 -7.71 -15.92
N ALA A 146 -1.74 -6.75 -15.14
CA ALA A 146 -1.31 -6.52 -13.76
C ALA A 146 -1.50 -7.77 -12.89
N LYS A 147 -2.64 -8.43 -13.01
CA LYS A 147 -2.95 -9.67 -12.30
C LYS A 147 -1.95 -10.78 -12.64
N ARG A 148 -1.65 -10.99 -13.92
CA ARG A 148 -0.66 -11.98 -14.36
C ARG A 148 0.74 -11.69 -13.86
N GLU A 149 1.12 -10.42 -13.83
CA GLU A 149 2.41 -10.01 -13.29
C GLU A 149 2.52 -10.30 -11.80
N LEU A 150 1.51 -9.97 -10.99
CA LEU A 150 1.48 -10.27 -9.56
C LEU A 150 1.49 -11.79 -9.29
N ILE A 151 0.78 -12.58 -10.09
CA ILE A 151 0.85 -14.05 -10.03
C ILE A 151 2.28 -14.53 -10.32
N GLY A 152 2.90 -14.02 -11.38
CA GLY A 152 4.28 -14.35 -11.75
C GLY A 152 5.29 -14.02 -10.65
N ARG A 153 5.21 -12.81 -10.07
CA ARG A 153 6.02 -12.40 -8.92
C ARG A 153 5.81 -13.30 -7.70
N ASN A 154 4.56 -13.70 -7.43
CA ASN A 154 4.26 -14.63 -6.35
C ASN A 154 4.89 -16.00 -6.56
N ILE A 155 4.79 -16.57 -7.78
CA ILE A 155 5.42 -17.84 -8.13
C ILE A 155 6.95 -17.76 -7.99
N GLN A 156 7.55 -16.69 -8.49
CA GLN A 156 9.00 -16.45 -8.36
C GLN A 156 9.44 -16.39 -6.89
N ALA A 157 8.69 -15.68 -6.04
CA ALA A 157 8.98 -15.56 -4.62
C ALA A 157 8.88 -16.90 -3.87
N MET A 158 8.06 -17.83 -4.33
CA MET A 158 7.96 -19.18 -3.76
C MET A 158 9.21 -20.05 -3.99
N ASN A 159 10.14 -19.66 -4.87
CA ASN A 159 11.40 -20.35 -5.07
C ASN A 159 12.45 -20.04 -4.00
N SER A 160 12.21 -19.10 -3.11
CA SER A 160 13.11 -18.69 -2.03
C SER A 160 12.51 -19.00 -0.67
N LEU A 161 13.19 -19.83 0.12
CA LEU A 161 12.78 -20.13 1.51
C LEU A 161 12.78 -18.88 2.39
N GLU A 162 13.71 -17.97 2.16
CA GLU A 162 13.79 -16.68 2.84
C GLU A 162 12.57 -15.81 2.51
N SER A 163 12.22 -15.72 1.22
CA SER A 163 11.02 -14.99 0.79
C SER A 163 9.74 -15.59 1.38
N ILE A 164 9.63 -16.92 1.42
CA ILE A 164 8.50 -17.61 2.06
C ILE A 164 8.44 -17.25 3.55
N ALA A 165 9.56 -17.33 4.26
CA ALA A 165 9.61 -17.04 5.70
C ALA A 165 9.24 -15.59 6.03
N ASN A 166 9.73 -14.63 5.23
CA ASN A 166 9.47 -13.20 5.43
C ASN A 166 8.04 -12.78 5.06
N ARG A 167 7.40 -13.51 4.16
CA ARG A 167 6.03 -13.22 3.68
C ARG A 167 4.94 -14.05 4.39
N TYR A 168 5.31 -14.89 5.35
CA TYR A 168 4.34 -15.72 6.05
C TYR A 168 3.58 -14.94 7.12
N GLU A 169 2.39 -14.49 6.79
CA GLU A 169 1.53 -13.64 7.62
C GLU A 169 0.29 -14.40 8.14
N ALA A 170 0.45 -15.69 8.48
CA ALA A 170 -0.68 -16.53 8.94
C ALA A 170 -1.45 -15.93 10.12
N GLU A 171 -0.74 -15.23 11.02
CA GLU A 171 -1.38 -14.60 12.18
C GLU A 171 -2.23 -13.37 11.79
N LEU A 172 -1.93 -12.70 10.67
CA LEU A 172 -2.67 -11.54 10.20
C LEU A 172 -4.02 -11.95 9.57
N PHE A 173 -4.01 -13.06 8.84
CA PHE A 173 -5.16 -13.54 8.09
C PHE A 173 -5.73 -14.87 8.62
N GLU A 174 -5.45 -15.23 9.87
CA GLU A 174 -5.93 -16.47 10.51
C GLU A 174 -5.59 -17.71 9.66
N ASN A 175 -6.60 -18.25 8.93
CA ASN A 175 -6.48 -19.47 8.14
C ASN A 175 -6.01 -19.24 6.68
N ALA A 176 -5.74 -18.01 6.27
CA ALA A 176 -5.21 -17.69 4.95
C ALA A 176 -3.72 -17.36 5.02
N THR A 177 -2.97 -17.81 4.04
CA THR A 177 -1.52 -17.66 3.99
C THR A 177 -1.04 -17.26 2.59
N LEU A 178 0.26 -17.03 2.43
CA LEU A 178 0.88 -16.76 1.14
C LEU A 178 0.59 -17.84 0.07
N PHE A 179 0.25 -19.08 0.48
CA PHE A 179 -0.09 -20.16 -0.45
C PHE A 179 -1.49 -19.99 -1.07
N ASP A 180 -2.33 -19.15 -0.49
CA ASP A 180 -3.65 -18.81 -1.03
C ASP A 180 -3.61 -17.67 -2.06
N VAL A 181 -2.49 -16.92 -2.12
CA VAL A 181 -2.36 -15.69 -2.91
C VAL A 181 -2.66 -15.93 -4.39
N GLY A 182 -2.03 -16.95 -5.01
CA GLY A 182 -2.23 -17.26 -6.42
C GLY A 182 -3.70 -17.52 -6.77
N ALA A 183 -4.34 -18.40 -6.00
CA ALA A 183 -5.74 -18.75 -6.20
C ALA A 183 -6.70 -17.57 -5.97
N LEU A 184 -6.38 -16.67 -5.03
CA LEU A 184 -7.17 -15.47 -4.78
C LEU A 184 -7.00 -14.42 -5.88
N LEU A 185 -5.77 -14.23 -6.37
CA LEU A 185 -5.50 -13.34 -7.51
C LEU A 185 -6.27 -13.79 -8.76
N GLU A 186 -6.28 -15.10 -9.08
CA GLU A 186 -7.03 -15.62 -10.21
C GLU A 186 -8.55 -15.33 -10.13
N GLN A 187 -9.11 -15.29 -8.91
CA GLN A 187 -10.52 -15.03 -8.67
C GLN A 187 -10.89 -13.54 -8.64
N LEU A 188 -9.92 -12.63 -8.57
CA LEU A 188 -10.18 -11.19 -8.60
C LEU A 188 -10.64 -10.75 -9.99
N THR A 189 -11.61 -9.85 -9.98
CA THR A 189 -12.19 -9.20 -11.17
C THR A 189 -11.99 -7.69 -11.11
N LEU A 190 -12.07 -7.01 -12.24
CA LEU A 190 -12.03 -5.54 -12.27
C LEU A 190 -13.17 -4.91 -11.45
N ALA A 191 -14.32 -5.59 -11.35
CA ALA A 191 -15.42 -5.15 -10.48
C ALA A 191 -15.05 -5.16 -8.99
N ASP A 192 -14.24 -6.13 -8.54
CA ASP A 192 -13.70 -6.16 -7.18
C ASP A 192 -12.76 -4.98 -6.93
N ILE A 193 -11.91 -4.65 -7.91
CA ILE A 193 -11.00 -3.52 -7.82
C ILE A 193 -11.77 -2.20 -7.73
N LYS A 194 -12.81 -2.03 -8.55
CA LYS A 194 -13.71 -0.86 -8.46
C LYS A 194 -14.45 -0.77 -7.12
N ALA A 195 -14.84 -1.90 -6.55
CA ALA A 195 -15.47 -1.93 -5.23
C ALA A 195 -14.49 -1.48 -4.13
N VAL A 196 -13.25 -1.99 -4.17
CA VAL A 196 -12.20 -1.59 -3.24
C VAL A 196 -11.80 -0.13 -3.43
N ALA A 197 -11.73 0.38 -4.66
CA ALA A 197 -11.47 1.79 -4.92
C ALA A 197 -12.47 2.70 -4.20
N LYS A 198 -13.77 2.40 -4.28
CA LYS A 198 -14.83 3.17 -3.57
C LYS A 198 -14.68 3.10 -2.05
N GLN A 199 -14.19 1.99 -1.52
CA GLN A 199 -14.04 1.78 -0.09
C GLN A 199 -12.79 2.45 0.46
N PHE A 200 -11.67 2.37 -0.27
CA PHE A 200 -10.34 2.75 0.22
C PHE A 200 -9.94 4.18 -0.17
N LEU A 201 -10.23 4.61 -1.41
CA LEU A 201 -9.82 5.92 -1.92
C LEU A 201 -10.86 7.01 -1.59
N ARG A 202 -11.02 7.30 -0.29
CA ARG A 202 -11.92 8.34 0.19
C ARG A 202 -11.17 9.64 0.40
N SER A 203 -11.70 10.77 -0.06
CA SER A 203 -11.05 12.08 0.05
C SER A 203 -10.76 12.46 1.51
N GLU A 204 -11.65 12.11 2.45
CA GLU A 204 -11.46 12.33 3.88
C GLU A 204 -10.34 11.47 4.51
N ALA A 205 -9.88 10.44 3.79
CA ALA A 205 -8.81 9.54 4.22
C ALA A 205 -7.41 9.96 3.74
N ILE A 206 -7.33 11.03 2.94
CA ILE A 206 -6.09 11.49 2.31
C ILE A 206 -5.38 12.50 3.20
N SER A 207 -4.07 12.32 3.33
CA SER A 207 -3.17 13.25 4.02
C SER A 207 -1.96 13.53 3.13
N VAL A 208 -1.55 14.79 3.06
CA VAL A 208 -0.36 15.22 2.32
C VAL A 208 0.70 15.69 3.31
N TYR A 209 1.91 15.17 3.19
CA TYR A 209 3.07 15.65 3.92
C TYR A 209 4.18 16.04 2.94
N GLN A 210 4.67 17.27 3.10
CA GLN A 210 5.75 17.79 2.27
C GLN A 210 6.97 18.13 3.11
N ILE A 211 8.15 17.74 2.65
CA ILE A 211 9.44 18.12 3.22
C ILE A 211 10.09 19.06 2.19
N LEU A 212 10.25 20.31 2.58
CA LEU A 212 10.88 21.32 1.73
C LEU A 212 12.32 21.58 2.17
N PRO A 213 13.23 21.94 1.24
CA PRO A 213 14.54 22.42 1.58
C PRO A 213 14.43 23.67 2.48
N LYS A 214 15.28 23.76 3.49
CA LYS A 214 15.45 25.00 4.24
C LYS A 214 15.97 26.08 3.28
N GLU A 215 15.39 27.27 3.34
CA GLU A 215 15.99 28.45 2.72
C GLU A 215 17.34 28.73 3.41
N ASP A 216 18.41 28.85 2.62
CA ASP A 216 19.71 29.28 3.14
C ASP A 216 19.54 30.72 3.71
N GLU A 217 19.64 30.87 5.04
CA GLU A 217 19.60 32.18 5.70
C GLU A 217 20.79 33.10 5.34
N ASP A 218 21.72 32.62 4.46
CA ASP A 218 22.92 33.33 4.02
C ASP A 218 22.97 33.48 2.48
N LYS A 219 22.23 34.48 1.95
CA LYS A 219 22.63 35.17 0.72
C LYS A 219 22.25 36.65 0.74
#